data_329a5cd201dc20b86044c155588ad8ff
#
_entry.id   329a5cd201dc20b86044c155588ad8ff
#
_cell.length_a   1.000
_cell.length_b   1.000
_cell.length_c   1.000
_cell.angle_alpha   90.00
_cell.angle_beta   90.00
_cell.angle_gamma   90.00
#
_symmetry.space_group_name_H-M   'P 1'
#
loop_
_entity.id
_entity.type
_entity.pdbx_description
1 polymer ?
#
loop_
_entity_poly.entity_id
_entity_poly.type
_entity_poly.pdbx_seq_one_letter_code
_entity_poly.pdbx_strand_id
1 'polypeptide(L)'
;MEKISLIIPCKNEVESLGAVLEEVNNNKFVDEIIVVVDSESDNSIPITKKYNCKLIVQKNKGYGSAIIEGFKNAKNNFGCIYNADHSFDPKYFDELITLSKNNDFIFGSRYKGSGGSDDDDIVTFIGNKIFTFITKFILGIKLSDILY
;
A
#
# COMPACT_ATOMS: atom_id res chain seq x y z
N MET A 1 21.90 -1.97 3.04
CA MET A 1 20.67 -2.61 2.48
C MET A 1 19.63 -1.52 2.36
N GLU A 2 18.99 -1.41 1.23
CA GLU A 2 17.92 -0.45 1.01
C GLU A 2 16.76 -0.73 1.95
N LYS A 3 16.12 0.32 2.44
CA LYS A 3 15.06 0.24 3.44
C LYS A 3 13.78 0.87 2.91
N ILE A 4 12.66 0.41 3.41
CA ILE A 4 11.31 0.84 3.00
C ILE A 4 10.75 1.81 4.02
N SER A 5 10.21 2.94 3.55
CA SER A 5 9.18 3.70 4.27
C SER A 5 7.81 3.13 3.86
N LEU A 6 7.13 2.45 4.79
CA LEU A 6 5.84 1.85 4.54
C LEU A 6 4.74 2.87 4.78
N ILE A 7 3.93 3.16 3.76
CA ILE A 7 2.81 4.09 3.83
C ILE A 7 1.51 3.28 3.94
N ILE A 8 0.79 3.45 5.04
CA ILE A 8 -0.46 2.75 5.32
C ILE A 8 -1.60 3.78 5.37
N PRO A 9 -2.31 4.00 4.25
CA PRO A 9 -3.57 4.73 4.27
C PRO A 9 -4.59 3.97 5.12
N CYS A 10 -5.23 4.65 6.07
CA CYS A 10 -6.09 4.01 7.04
C CYS A 10 -7.36 4.84 7.26
N LYS A 11 -8.52 4.18 7.27
CA LYS A 11 -9.79 4.82 7.56
C LYS A 11 -10.71 3.87 8.31
N ASN A 12 -10.79 4.04 9.63
CA ASN A 12 -11.63 3.22 10.53
C ASN A 12 -11.30 1.71 10.49
N GLU A 13 -10.01 1.36 10.32
CA GLU A 13 -9.52 -0.02 10.23
C GLU A 13 -9.16 -0.59 11.61
N VAL A 14 -10.11 -0.52 12.55
CA VAL A 14 -9.89 -0.89 13.96
C VAL A 14 -9.58 -2.39 14.12
N GLU A 15 -10.22 -3.22 13.29
CA GLU A 15 -10.14 -4.67 13.42
C GLU A 15 -8.85 -5.24 12.83
N SER A 16 -8.35 -4.66 11.76
CA SER A 16 -7.23 -5.18 10.96
C SER A 16 -5.89 -4.50 11.23
N LEU A 17 -5.89 -3.17 11.44
CA LEU A 17 -4.66 -2.37 11.56
C LEU A 17 -3.67 -2.90 12.61
N GLY A 18 -4.19 -3.38 13.75
CA GLY A 18 -3.32 -3.89 14.83
C GLY A 18 -2.46 -5.07 14.38
N ALA A 19 -3.09 -6.04 13.73
CA ALA A 19 -2.41 -7.21 13.21
C ALA A 19 -1.45 -6.87 12.05
N VAL A 20 -1.86 -5.95 11.16
CA VAL A 20 -0.99 -5.44 10.09
C VAL A 20 0.27 -4.79 10.66
N LEU A 21 0.13 -3.91 11.67
CA LEU A 21 1.28 -3.25 12.29
C LEU A 21 2.20 -4.24 13.01
N GLU A 22 1.65 -5.26 13.66
CA GLU A 22 2.45 -6.31 14.31
C GLU A 22 3.28 -7.12 13.30
N GLU A 23 2.68 -7.46 12.16
CA GLU A 23 3.32 -8.20 11.08
C GLU A 23 4.50 -7.44 10.46
N VAL A 24 4.35 -6.13 10.23
CA VAL A 24 5.38 -5.33 9.55
C VAL A 24 6.39 -4.68 10.49
N ASN A 25 6.08 -4.51 11.79
CA ASN A 25 6.90 -3.74 12.73
C ASN A 25 8.32 -4.30 12.94
N ASN A 26 8.49 -5.62 12.83
CA ASN A 26 9.77 -6.29 12.99
C ASN A 26 10.37 -6.76 11.65
N ASN A 27 9.83 -6.33 10.53
CA ASN A 27 10.33 -6.75 9.22
C ASN A 27 11.68 -6.09 8.94
N LYS A 28 12.68 -6.90 8.60
CA LYS A 28 14.06 -6.45 8.37
C LYS A 28 14.22 -5.40 7.26
N PHE A 29 13.26 -5.29 6.36
CA PHE A 29 13.27 -4.34 5.24
C PHE A 29 12.59 -3.02 5.58
N VAL A 30 11.68 -3.01 6.57
CA VAL A 30 10.92 -1.84 6.98
C VAL A 30 11.72 -1.05 8.02
N ASP A 31 11.96 0.22 7.73
CA ASP A 31 12.70 1.14 8.61
C ASP A 31 11.80 2.26 9.16
N GLU A 32 10.67 2.47 8.52
CA GLU A 32 9.68 3.46 8.89
C GLU A 32 8.28 2.99 8.51
N ILE A 33 7.34 3.15 9.42
CA ILE A 33 5.92 2.92 9.19
C ILE A 33 5.20 4.25 9.36
N ILE A 34 4.42 4.65 8.35
CA ILE A 34 3.64 5.89 8.34
C ILE A 34 2.17 5.51 8.15
N VAL A 35 1.38 5.66 9.20
CA VAL A 35 -0.07 5.49 9.13
C VAL A 35 -0.71 6.85 8.86
N VAL A 36 -1.50 6.94 7.79
CA VAL A 36 -2.17 8.17 7.39
C VAL A 36 -3.67 8.00 7.53
N VAL A 37 -4.26 8.68 8.50
CA VAL A 37 -5.70 8.64 8.79
C VAL A 37 -6.45 9.82 8.18
N ASP A 38 -7.75 9.67 7.94
CA ASP A 38 -8.56 10.70 7.26
C ASP A 38 -9.02 11.85 8.18
N SER A 39 -9.02 11.66 9.50
CA SER A 39 -9.43 12.67 10.47
C SER A 39 -8.89 12.41 11.88
N GLU A 40 -8.90 13.43 12.71
CA GLU A 40 -8.54 13.32 14.14
C GLU A 40 -9.48 12.43 14.95
N SER A 41 -10.67 12.16 14.42
CA SER A 41 -11.68 11.30 15.04
C SER A 41 -11.63 9.84 14.56
N ASP A 42 -10.63 9.47 13.75
CA ASP A 42 -10.48 8.10 13.25
C ASP A 42 -10.27 7.10 14.39
N ASN A 43 -11.11 6.08 14.42
CA ASN A 43 -11.12 5.07 15.48
C ASN A 43 -9.85 4.19 15.50
N SER A 44 -9.04 4.21 14.44
CA SER A 44 -7.78 3.47 14.36
C SER A 44 -6.62 4.15 15.10
N ILE A 45 -6.74 5.45 15.43
CA ILE A 45 -5.68 6.24 16.10
C ILE A 45 -5.18 5.59 17.41
N PRO A 46 -6.05 5.10 18.32
CA PRO A 46 -5.57 4.47 19.54
C PRO A 46 -4.69 3.24 19.31
N ILE A 47 -4.86 2.55 18.18
CA ILE A 47 -4.08 1.38 17.81
C ILE A 47 -2.65 1.78 17.45
N THR A 48 -2.47 2.84 16.67
CA THR A 48 -1.14 3.32 16.24
C THR A 48 -0.22 3.66 17.41
N LYS A 49 -0.79 4.11 18.55
CA LYS A 49 -0.03 4.46 19.75
C LYS A 49 0.68 3.28 20.41
N LYS A 50 0.31 2.06 20.07
CA LYS A 50 0.90 0.83 20.63
C LYS A 50 2.12 0.36 19.83
N TYR A 51 2.36 0.93 18.67
CA TYR A 51 3.41 0.51 17.74
C TYR A 51 4.38 1.66 17.43
N ASN A 52 5.58 1.32 17.00
CA ASN A 52 6.56 2.31 16.55
C ASN A 52 6.24 2.77 15.12
N CYS A 53 5.21 3.60 14.98
CA CYS A 53 4.81 4.18 13.70
C CYS A 53 4.55 5.67 13.81
N LYS A 54 4.74 6.38 12.70
CA LYS A 54 4.41 7.80 12.57
C LYS A 54 2.94 7.92 12.17
N LEU A 55 2.16 8.63 12.97
CA LEU A 55 0.77 8.94 12.66
C LEU A 55 0.69 10.31 11.95
N ILE A 56 -0.06 10.35 10.86
CA ILE A 56 -0.38 11.57 10.12
C ILE A 56 -1.90 11.66 9.96
N VAL A 57 -2.47 12.81 10.27
CA VAL A 57 -3.84 13.14 9.88
C VAL A 57 -3.76 13.88 8.56
N GLN A 58 -4.40 13.36 7.52
CA GLN A 58 -4.32 13.96 6.18
C GLN A 58 -5.01 15.32 6.12
N LYS A 59 -4.48 16.22 5.32
CA LYS A 59 -5.05 17.58 5.14
C LYS A 59 -6.23 17.59 4.18
N ASN A 60 -6.12 16.83 3.10
CA ASN A 60 -7.15 16.71 2.09
C ASN A 60 -7.73 15.30 2.12
N LYS A 61 -9.04 15.18 1.93
CA LYS A 61 -9.72 13.88 1.94
C LYS A 61 -9.38 13.03 0.72
N GLY A 62 -9.44 11.73 0.90
CA GLY A 62 -9.34 10.73 -0.17
C GLY A 62 -8.08 9.88 -0.09
N TYR A 63 -8.18 8.65 -0.58
CA TYR A 63 -7.12 7.65 -0.54
C TYR A 63 -5.82 8.13 -1.21
N GLY A 64 -5.91 8.70 -2.41
CA GLY A 64 -4.74 9.26 -3.10
C GLY A 64 -4.06 10.41 -2.33
N SER A 65 -4.85 11.23 -1.60
CA SER A 65 -4.30 12.27 -0.74
C SER A 65 -3.50 11.69 0.42
N ALA A 66 -4.01 10.64 1.06
CA ALA A 66 -3.31 9.94 2.12
C ALA A 66 -1.96 9.37 1.63
N ILE A 67 -1.95 8.75 0.46
CA ILE A 67 -0.73 8.23 -0.17
C ILE A 67 0.28 9.35 -0.41
N ILE A 68 -0.13 10.46 -1.06
CA ILE A 68 0.75 11.59 -1.36
C ILE A 68 1.31 12.20 -0.06
N GLU A 69 0.49 12.32 0.98
CA GLU A 69 0.92 12.87 2.26
C GLU A 69 1.90 11.92 2.97
N GLY A 70 1.65 10.62 2.90
CA GLY A 70 2.56 9.59 3.40
C GLY A 70 3.94 9.68 2.73
N PHE A 71 4.00 9.70 1.40
CA PHE A 71 5.26 9.83 0.66
C PHE A 71 6.01 11.13 0.95
N LYS A 72 5.31 12.25 1.08
CA LYS A 72 5.93 13.54 1.45
C LYS A 72 6.61 13.52 2.82
N ASN A 73 6.20 12.61 3.68
CA ASN A 73 6.70 12.48 5.04
C ASN A 73 7.66 11.30 5.22
N ALA A 74 7.88 10.51 4.18
CA ALA A 74 8.79 9.38 4.17
C ALA A 74 10.25 9.86 4.21
N LYS A 75 11.09 9.15 4.97
CA LYS A 75 12.53 9.44 5.09
C LYS A 75 13.40 8.64 4.12
N ASN A 76 12.92 7.47 3.66
CA ASN A 76 13.65 6.61 2.75
C ASN A 76 13.31 6.96 1.29
N ASN A 77 14.26 6.73 0.39
CA ASN A 77 14.06 6.92 -1.05
C ASN A 77 13.08 5.90 -1.65
N PHE A 78 12.94 4.74 -1.01
CA PHE A 78 12.00 3.71 -1.43
C PHE A 78 10.80 3.69 -0.49
N GLY A 79 9.65 4.11 -1.00
CA GLY A 79 8.37 4.06 -0.31
C GLY A 79 7.49 2.96 -0.88
N CYS A 80 6.74 2.27 -0.03
CA CYS A 80 5.80 1.23 -0.41
C CYS A 80 4.42 1.54 0.18
N ILE A 81 3.39 1.49 -0.66
CA ILE A 81 2.00 1.53 -0.19
C ILE A 81 1.65 0.15 0.35
N TYR A 82 1.03 0.12 1.52
CA TYR A 82 0.59 -1.11 2.17
C TYR A 82 -0.80 -0.91 2.76
N ASN A 83 -1.73 -1.80 2.45
CA ASN A 83 -3.10 -1.66 2.94
C ASN A 83 -3.24 -2.06 4.41
N ALA A 84 -4.21 -1.44 5.09
CA ALA A 84 -4.51 -1.72 6.49
C ALA A 84 -5.40 -2.95 6.72
N ASP A 85 -5.79 -3.67 5.66
CA ASP A 85 -6.81 -4.73 5.61
C ASP A 85 -6.25 -6.17 5.42
N HIS A 86 -4.95 -6.36 5.58
CA HIS A 86 -4.24 -7.62 5.32
C HIS A 86 -4.24 -8.10 3.85
N SER A 87 -4.61 -7.26 2.89
CA SER A 87 -4.58 -7.64 1.47
C SER A 87 -3.17 -7.83 0.89
N PHE A 88 -2.13 -7.40 1.59
CA PHE A 88 -0.73 -7.56 1.20
C PHE A 88 0.02 -8.53 2.12
N ASP A 89 1.06 -9.17 1.58
CA ASP A 89 1.90 -10.12 2.30
C ASP A 89 3.35 -9.60 2.34
N PRO A 90 3.93 -9.35 3.52
CA PRO A 90 5.28 -8.81 3.65
C PRO A 90 6.40 -9.74 3.16
N LYS A 91 6.10 -11.00 2.80
CA LYS A 91 7.07 -11.90 2.17
C LYS A 91 7.62 -11.35 0.84
N TYR A 92 6.84 -10.49 0.16
CA TYR A 92 7.24 -9.88 -1.11
C TYR A 92 8.20 -8.69 -0.97
N PHE A 93 8.49 -8.19 0.24
CA PHE A 93 9.41 -7.07 0.42
C PHE A 93 10.82 -7.33 -0.10
N ASP A 94 11.32 -8.57 -0.01
CA ASP A 94 12.63 -8.94 -0.57
C ASP A 94 12.67 -8.80 -2.10
N GLU A 95 11.62 -9.24 -2.75
CA GLU A 95 11.46 -9.10 -4.21
C GLU A 95 11.33 -7.62 -4.61
N LEU A 96 10.52 -6.83 -3.90
CA LEU A 96 10.37 -5.40 -4.15
C LEU A 96 11.70 -4.65 -4.02
N ILE A 97 12.48 -4.91 -2.97
CA ILE A 97 13.82 -4.34 -2.79
C ILE A 97 14.78 -4.77 -3.91
N THR A 98 14.67 -5.99 -4.38
CA THR A 98 15.50 -6.48 -5.49
C THR A 98 15.16 -5.77 -6.80
N LEU A 99 13.87 -5.61 -7.07
CA LEU A 99 13.36 -4.94 -8.27
C LEU A 99 13.63 -3.43 -8.26
N SER A 100 13.63 -2.77 -7.08
CA SER A 100 13.84 -1.33 -6.95
C SER A 100 15.21 -0.86 -7.43
N LYS A 101 16.19 -1.75 -7.49
CA LYS A 101 17.54 -1.42 -8.00
C LYS A 101 17.56 -0.98 -9.47
N ASN A 102 16.57 -1.39 -10.24
CA ASN A 102 16.52 -1.14 -11.68
C ASN A 102 15.19 -0.54 -12.15
N ASN A 103 14.27 -0.23 -11.23
CA ASN A 103 12.95 0.28 -11.55
C ASN A 103 12.55 1.39 -10.59
N ASP A 104 12.08 2.50 -11.11
CA ASP A 104 11.58 3.63 -10.32
C ASP A 104 10.18 3.35 -9.72
N PHE A 105 9.39 2.50 -10.41
CA PHE A 105 8.07 2.09 -9.98
C PHE A 105 7.88 0.58 -10.12
N ILE A 106 7.30 -0.02 -9.09
CA ILE A 106 6.97 -1.45 -9.04
C ILE A 106 5.51 -1.56 -8.63
N PHE A 107 4.74 -2.28 -9.43
CA PHE A 107 3.32 -2.51 -9.16
C PHE A 107 3.08 -3.99 -8.90
N GLY A 108 2.39 -4.31 -7.81
CA GLY A 108 1.81 -5.62 -7.58
C GLY A 108 0.76 -5.93 -8.67
N SER A 109 0.44 -7.21 -8.84
CA SER A 109 -0.62 -7.64 -9.75
C SER A 109 -1.26 -8.92 -9.26
N ARG A 110 -2.57 -8.91 -9.13
CA ARG A 110 -3.37 -10.09 -8.78
C ARG A 110 -3.43 -11.11 -9.91
N TYR A 111 -3.16 -10.70 -11.14
CA TYR A 111 -3.39 -11.50 -12.36
C TYR A 111 -2.10 -11.95 -13.06
N LYS A 112 -0.94 -11.81 -12.40
CA LYS A 112 0.35 -12.19 -12.99
C LYS A 112 1.13 -13.11 -12.04
N GLY A 113 1.74 -14.15 -12.61
CA GLY A 113 2.54 -15.12 -11.85
C GLY A 113 1.67 -15.94 -10.89
N SER A 114 2.03 -15.97 -9.62
CA SER A 114 1.30 -16.61 -8.54
C SER A 114 0.30 -15.70 -7.83
N GLY A 115 0.03 -14.53 -8.40
CA GLY A 115 -0.97 -13.60 -7.86
C GLY A 115 -2.36 -14.22 -7.83
N GLY A 116 -3.19 -13.75 -6.89
CA GLY A 116 -4.57 -14.16 -6.71
C GLY A 116 -5.35 -13.10 -5.95
N SER A 117 -6.65 -13.23 -5.92
CA SER A 117 -7.55 -12.43 -5.09
C SER A 117 -8.73 -13.30 -4.72
N ASP A 118 -8.98 -13.40 -3.42
CA ASP A 118 -10.13 -14.15 -2.90
C ASP A 118 -11.42 -13.33 -3.02
N ASP A 119 -11.30 -12.01 -3.22
CA ASP A 119 -12.42 -11.06 -3.29
C ASP A 119 -12.88 -10.73 -4.72
N ASP A 120 -12.19 -11.25 -5.74
CA ASP A 120 -12.52 -10.95 -7.14
C ASP A 120 -13.71 -11.81 -7.61
N ASP A 121 -14.80 -11.15 -7.91
CA ASP A 121 -15.89 -11.73 -8.70
C ASP A 121 -15.65 -11.53 -10.21
N ILE A 122 -16.48 -12.18 -11.01
CA ILE A 122 -16.40 -12.12 -12.49
C ILE A 122 -16.57 -10.68 -12.99
N VAL A 123 -17.40 -9.87 -12.33
CA VAL A 123 -17.70 -8.50 -12.72
C VAL A 123 -16.47 -7.62 -12.48
N THR A 124 -15.86 -7.74 -11.30
CA THR A 124 -14.62 -7.03 -10.95
C THR A 124 -13.47 -7.40 -11.88
N PHE A 125 -13.31 -8.69 -12.18
CA PHE A 125 -12.30 -9.17 -13.12
C PHE A 125 -12.48 -8.58 -14.52
N ILE A 126 -13.71 -8.64 -15.09
CA ILE A 126 -13.99 -8.07 -16.41
C ILE A 126 -13.80 -6.55 -16.39
N GLY A 127 -14.30 -5.87 -15.36
CA GLY A 127 -14.14 -4.42 -15.20
C GLY A 127 -12.66 -4.02 -15.19
N ASN A 128 -11.82 -4.71 -14.41
CA ASN A 128 -10.39 -4.44 -14.38
C ASN A 128 -9.71 -4.67 -15.73
N LYS A 129 -10.08 -5.73 -16.46
CA LYS A 129 -9.56 -5.96 -17.82
C LYS A 129 -9.90 -4.84 -18.78
N ILE A 130 -11.13 -4.32 -18.73
CA ILE A 130 -11.57 -3.19 -19.55
C ILE A 130 -10.78 -1.93 -19.18
N PHE A 131 -10.69 -1.58 -17.89
CA PHE A 131 -9.93 -0.41 -17.44
C PHE A 131 -8.44 -0.53 -17.76
N THR A 132 -7.84 -1.68 -17.55
CA THR A 132 -6.44 -1.94 -17.92
C THR A 132 -6.20 -1.76 -19.43
N PHE A 133 -7.12 -2.24 -20.28
CA PHE A 133 -7.04 -2.07 -21.73
C PHE A 133 -7.15 -0.57 -22.12
N ILE A 134 -8.14 0.14 -21.56
CA ILE A 134 -8.34 1.58 -21.81
C ILE A 134 -7.10 2.38 -21.38
N THR A 135 -6.57 2.12 -20.19
CA THR A 135 -5.38 2.81 -19.65
C THR A 135 -4.17 2.57 -20.55
N LYS A 136 -3.96 1.33 -20.98
CA LYS A 136 -2.88 0.98 -21.90
C LYS A 136 -3.01 1.73 -23.24
N PHE A 137 -4.23 1.83 -23.78
CA PHE A 137 -4.47 2.46 -25.07
C PHE A 137 -4.38 3.99 -25.01
N ILE A 138 -4.95 4.62 -23.96
CA ILE A 138 -5.01 6.09 -23.82
C ILE A 138 -3.70 6.65 -23.25
N LEU A 139 -3.12 6.01 -22.22
CA LEU A 139 -1.96 6.52 -21.50
C LEU A 139 -0.65 5.85 -21.90
N GLY A 140 -0.68 4.79 -22.71
CA GLY A 140 0.52 4.03 -23.09
C GLY A 140 1.16 3.24 -21.95
N ILE A 141 0.51 3.14 -20.79
CA ILE A 141 1.04 2.49 -19.60
C ILE A 141 0.80 0.98 -19.67
N LYS A 142 1.87 0.18 -19.59
CA LYS A 142 1.82 -1.29 -19.66
C LYS A 142 1.66 -1.89 -18.26
N LEU A 143 0.47 -1.82 -17.70
CA LEU A 143 0.12 -2.52 -16.46
C LEU A 143 -0.68 -3.79 -16.77
N SER A 144 -0.67 -4.75 -15.86
CA SER A 144 -1.49 -5.98 -15.90
C SER A 144 -2.73 -5.89 -15.00
N ASP A 145 -2.72 -4.95 -14.06
CA ASP A 145 -3.78 -4.70 -13.09
C ASP A 145 -3.79 -3.20 -12.77
N ILE A 146 -4.87 -2.49 -13.12
CA ILE A 146 -4.97 -1.04 -12.92
C ILE A 146 -5.74 -0.66 -11.66
N LEU A 147 -6.53 -1.57 -11.13
CA LEU A 147 -7.36 -1.33 -9.95
C LEU A 147 -6.69 -1.78 -8.64
N TYR A 148 -5.41 -2.10 -8.72
CA TYR A 148 -4.67 -2.58 -7.54
C TYR A 148 -3.40 -1.77 -7.28
#